data_cee6064c4d70fef6555a266697971d95
#
_entry.id   cee6064c4d70fef6555a266697971d95
#
_cell.length_a   1.000
_cell.length_b   1.000
_cell.length_c   1.000
_cell.angle_alpha   90.00
_cell.angle_beta   90.00
_cell.angle_gamma   90.00
#
_symmetry.space_group_name_H-M   'P 1'
#
loop_
_entity.id
_entity.type
_entity.pdbx_description
1 polymer ?
#
loop_
_entity_poly.entity_id
_entity_poly.type
_entity_poly.pdbx_seq_one_letter_code
_entity_poly.pdbx_strand_id
1 'polypeptide(L)'
;MEGDLAASGQSFGVVASRFNDFIVKELLAGSLDAIKRHGGDLSAVDVVWVPGSHEIPLAAKRLALSGRYDAVICLGAVIRGATAHFDYVAGGAASGISSVALETNLPVVFGVITTETIEQAIERAGTKAGNKGFE
;
A
#
# COMPACT_ATOMS: atom_id res chain seq x y z
N MET A 1 21.62 5.44 -14.20
CA MET A 1 21.47 4.17 -13.45
C MET A 1 20.01 3.77 -13.51
N GLU A 2 19.71 2.53 -13.86
CA GLU A 2 18.36 2.02 -14.01
C GLU A 2 18.29 0.65 -13.32
N GLY A 3 17.19 0.41 -12.59
CA GLY A 3 16.99 -0.86 -11.90
C GLY A 3 16.34 -1.90 -12.79
N ASP A 4 16.44 -3.16 -12.40
CA ASP A 4 15.75 -4.26 -13.06
C ASP A 4 14.34 -4.43 -12.52
N LEU A 5 13.43 -4.92 -13.38
CA LEU A 5 12.06 -5.28 -12.98
C LEU A 5 12.07 -6.72 -12.40
N ALA A 6 12.84 -6.93 -11.36
CA ALA A 6 12.99 -8.25 -10.74
C ALA A 6 12.80 -8.15 -9.22
N ALA A 7 11.97 -9.04 -8.67
CA ALA A 7 11.71 -9.15 -7.24
C ALA A 7 12.37 -10.37 -6.58
N SER A 8 13.14 -11.14 -7.34
CA SER A 8 13.80 -12.34 -6.81
C SER A 8 14.79 -12.01 -5.70
N GLY A 9 14.74 -12.74 -4.60
CA GLY A 9 15.59 -12.52 -3.43
C GLY A 9 15.19 -11.33 -2.56
N GLN A 10 14.10 -10.63 -2.91
CA GLN A 10 13.62 -9.48 -2.16
C GLN A 10 12.55 -9.89 -1.15
N SER A 11 12.49 -9.19 -0.02
CA SER A 11 11.46 -9.36 1.01
C SER A 11 10.64 -8.08 1.16
N PHE A 12 9.34 -8.25 1.35
CA PHE A 12 8.41 -7.13 1.41
C PHE A 12 7.52 -7.20 2.64
N GLY A 13 7.34 -6.06 3.31
CA GLY A 13 6.29 -5.88 4.30
C GLY A 13 5.13 -5.12 3.67
N VAL A 14 3.92 -5.64 3.82
CA VAL A 14 2.72 -4.98 3.31
C VAL A 14 1.86 -4.53 4.48
N VAL A 15 1.47 -3.26 4.49
CA VAL A 15 0.49 -2.73 5.44
C VAL A 15 -0.80 -2.49 4.68
N ALA A 16 -1.88 -3.15 5.10
CA ALA A 16 -3.18 -3.05 4.45
C ALA A 16 -4.22 -2.55 5.46
N SER A 17 -5.04 -1.58 5.07
CA SER A 17 -6.11 -1.07 5.93
C SER A 17 -7.38 -1.88 5.77
N ARG A 18 -8.09 -2.12 6.92
CA ARG A 18 -9.36 -2.86 6.93
C ARG A 18 -10.54 -2.03 6.48
N PHE A 19 -10.49 -0.74 6.69
CA PHE A 19 -11.59 0.13 6.24
C PHE A 19 -11.66 0.10 4.71
N ASN A 20 -12.84 -0.17 4.15
CA ASN A 20 -13.05 -0.48 2.73
C ASN A 20 -12.29 -1.73 2.29
N ASP A 21 -12.30 -2.78 3.10
CA ASP A 21 -11.48 -3.98 2.89
C ASP A 21 -11.78 -4.72 1.58
N PHE A 22 -13.00 -4.65 1.05
CA PHE A 22 -13.34 -5.26 -0.23
C PHE A 22 -12.54 -4.65 -1.39
N ILE A 23 -12.18 -3.37 -1.30
CA ILE A 23 -11.28 -2.69 -2.25
C ILE A 23 -9.82 -3.04 -1.92
N VAL A 24 -9.43 -2.96 -0.66
CA VAL A 24 -8.05 -3.17 -0.23
C VAL A 24 -7.59 -4.61 -0.50
N LYS A 25 -8.47 -5.59 -0.35
CA LYS A 25 -8.16 -6.98 -0.69
C LYS A 25 -7.82 -7.15 -2.17
N GLU A 26 -8.48 -6.42 -3.06
CA GLU A 26 -8.15 -6.44 -4.49
C GLU A 26 -6.80 -5.76 -4.77
N LEU A 27 -6.51 -4.66 -4.07
CA LEU A 27 -5.20 -4.02 -4.15
C LEU A 27 -4.09 -4.95 -3.66
N LEU A 28 -4.33 -5.65 -2.56
CA LEU A 28 -3.40 -6.64 -2.02
C LEU A 28 -3.16 -7.79 -3.00
N ALA A 29 -4.23 -8.34 -3.57
CA ALA A 29 -4.12 -9.39 -4.58
C ALA A 29 -3.28 -8.93 -5.78
N GLY A 30 -3.48 -7.69 -6.22
CA GLY A 30 -2.68 -7.07 -7.28
C GLY A 30 -1.20 -6.96 -6.91
N SER A 31 -0.90 -6.48 -5.71
CA SER A 31 0.49 -6.37 -5.23
C SER A 31 1.19 -7.73 -5.16
N LEU A 32 0.53 -8.74 -4.62
CA LEU A 32 1.08 -10.09 -4.53
C LEU A 32 1.29 -10.71 -5.91
N ASP A 33 0.36 -10.49 -6.84
CA ASP A 33 0.50 -10.94 -8.22
C ASP A 33 1.68 -10.26 -8.92
N ALA A 34 1.87 -8.97 -8.73
CA ALA A 34 3.01 -8.24 -9.28
C ALA A 34 4.35 -8.80 -8.76
N ILE A 35 4.46 -9.01 -7.45
CA ILE A 35 5.67 -9.59 -6.85
C ILE A 35 5.97 -10.95 -7.45
N LYS A 36 4.95 -11.82 -7.55
CA LYS A 36 5.10 -13.15 -8.10
C LYS A 36 5.51 -13.14 -9.57
N ARG A 37 4.88 -12.30 -10.39
CA ARG A 37 5.18 -12.19 -11.82
C ARG A 37 6.58 -11.65 -12.09
N HIS A 38 7.14 -10.88 -11.17
CA HIS A 38 8.51 -10.37 -11.27
C HIS A 38 9.54 -11.28 -10.57
N GLY A 39 9.16 -12.52 -10.28
CA GLY A 39 10.07 -13.54 -9.76
C GLY A 39 10.22 -13.56 -8.24
N GLY A 40 9.39 -12.80 -7.51
CA GLY A 40 9.42 -12.79 -6.05
C GLY A 40 8.82 -14.04 -5.43
N ASP A 41 9.25 -14.33 -4.22
CA ASP A 41 8.75 -15.43 -3.40
C ASP A 41 7.72 -14.88 -2.41
N LEU A 42 6.46 -15.32 -2.51
CA LEU A 42 5.40 -14.85 -1.62
C LEU A 42 5.61 -15.28 -0.16
N SER A 43 6.42 -16.29 0.10
CA SER A 43 6.80 -16.65 1.48
C SER A 43 7.71 -15.61 2.14
N ALA A 44 8.33 -14.73 1.36
CA ALA A 44 9.11 -13.60 1.84
C ALA A 44 8.30 -12.29 1.95
N VAL A 45 6.98 -12.39 1.92
CA VAL A 45 6.05 -11.27 2.05
C VAL A 45 5.23 -11.44 3.31
N ASP A 46 5.28 -10.46 4.21
CA ASP A 46 4.45 -10.41 5.40
C ASP A 46 3.38 -9.33 5.22
N VAL A 47 2.15 -9.63 5.59
CA VAL A 47 1.01 -8.70 5.51
C VAL A 47 0.52 -8.37 6.90
N VAL A 48 0.48 -7.08 7.22
CA VAL A 48 -0.06 -6.55 8.48
C VAL A 48 -1.33 -5.75 8.18
N TRP A 49 -2.43 -6.11 8.83
CA TRP A 49 -3.68 -5.39 8.72
C TRP A 49 -3.80 -4.36 9.83
N VAL A 50 -4.17 -3.12 9.46
CA VAL A 50 -4.45 -2.03 10.39
C VAL A 50 -5.90 -1.57 10.24
N PRO A 51 -6.49 -0.89 11.25
CA PRO A 51 -7.91 -0.51 11.17
C PRO A 51 -8.25 0.40 10.00
N GLY A 52 -7.47 1.44 9.77
CA GLY A 52 -7.72 2.42 8.73
C GLY A 52 -6.43 3.02 8.17
N SER A 53 -6.56 3.90 7.18
CA SER A 53 -5.40 4.51 6.52
C SER A 53 -4.63 5.43 7.46
N HIS A 54 -5.25 5.95 8.52
CA HIS A 54 -4.58 6.77 9.52
C HIS A 54 -3.49 5.99 10.28
N GLU A 55 -3.67 4.69 10.49
CA GLU A 55 -2.73 3.83 11.21
C GLU A 55 -1.60 3.28 10.32
N ILE A 56 -1.69 3.45 9.01
CA ILE A 56 -0.69 2.93 8.06
C ILE A 56 0.71 3.47 8.33
N PRO A 57 0.92 4.79 8.52
CA PRO A 57 2.29 5.32 8.69
C PRO A 57 3.04 4.71 9.87
N LEU A 58 2.39 4.54 11.01
CA LEU A 58 3.04 3.96 12.19
C LEU A 58 3.41 2.49 11.96
N ALA A 59 2.50 1.71 11.40
CA ALA A 59 2.78 0.30 11.07
C ALA A 59 3.91 0.18 10.04
N ALA A 60 3.89 1.02 9.00
CA ALA A 60 4.95 1.07 7.99
C ALA A 60 6.31 1.40 8.61
N LYS A 61 6.37 2.36 9.51
CA LYS A 61 7.61 2.71 10.20
C LYS A 61 8.16 1.54 11.04
N ARG A 62 7.28 0.83 11.74
CA ARG A 62 7.67 -0.37 12.51
C ARG A 62 8.25 -1.45 11.61
N LEU A 63 7.63 -1.73 10.49
CA LEU A 63 8.15 -2.70 9.52
C LEU A 63 9.48 -2.23 8.93
N ALA A 64 9.57 -0.97 8.52
CA ALA A 64 10.78 -0.41 7.92
C ALA A 64 11.98 -0.45 8.89
N LEU A 65 11.76 -0.20 10.17
CA LEU A 65 12.81 -0.22 11.19
C LEU A 65 13.21 -1.63 11.64
N SER A 66 12.43 -2.65 11.29
CA SER A 66 12.71 -4.03 11.72
C SER A 66 13.96 -4.63 11.11
N GLY A 67 14.43 -4.10 9.98
CA GLY A 67 15.56 -4.65 9.24
C GLY A 67 15.24 -5.93 8.47
N ARG A 68 13.97 -6.34 8.41
CA ARG A 68 13.53 -7.60 7.80
C ARG A 68 13.11 -7.50 6.35
N TYR A 69 12.88 -6.27 5.85
CA TYR A 69 12.30 -6.04 4.53
C TYR A 69 13.16 -5.14 3.68
N ASP A 70 13.15 -5.38 2.37
CA ASP A 70 13.80 -4.53 1.38
C ASP A 70 12.93 -3.34 0.99
N ALA A 71 11.62 -3.49 1.16
CA ALA A 71 10.66 -2.40 0.94
C ALA A 71 9.38 -2.66 1.74
N VAL A 72 8.61 -1.60 1.96
CA VAL A 72 7.27 -1.66 2.58
C VAL A 72 6.26 -1.13 1.58
N ILE A 73 5.14 -1.83 1.43
CA ILE A 73 4.05 -1.46 0.53
C ILE A 73 2.83 -1.12 1.39
N CYS A 74 2.28 0.09 1.19
CA CYS A 74 1.14 0.57 1.94
C CYS A 74 -0.10 0.58 1.06
N LEU A 75 -1.14 -0.16 1.45
CA LEU A 75 -2.37 -0.31 0.69
C LEU A 75 -3.56 0.15 1.52
N GLY A 76 -4.38 0.99 0.94
CA GLY A 76 -5.59 1.50 1.57
C GLY A 76 -6.53 2.12 0.56
N ALA A 77 -7.73 2.44 1.00
CA ALA A 77 -8.72 3.13 0.18
C ALA A 77 -9.44 4.16 1.02
N VAL A 78 -9.33 5.42 0.63
CA VAL A 78 -10.02 6.53 1.28
C VAL A 78 -11.02 7.10 0.27
N ILE A 79 -12.30 6.91 0.57
CA ILE A 79 -13.40 7.34 -0.30
C ILE A 79 -14.06 8.54 0.36
N ARG A 80 -14.27 9.62 -0.42
CA ARG A 80 -14.88 10.84 0.11
C ARG A 80 -16.28 10.56 0.64
N GLY A 81 -16.52 11.01 1.86
CA GLY A 81 -17.84 11.01 2.49
C GLY A 81 -18.42 12.41 2.55
N ALA A 82 -19.49 12.57 3.33
CA ALA A 82 -20.18 13.85 3.51
C ALA A 82 -19.45 14.82 4.46
N THR A 83 -18.34 14.39 5.11
CA THR A 83 -17.62 15.19 6.10
C THR A 83 -16.19 15.48 5.64
N ALA A 84 -15.53 16.44 6.30
CA ALA A 84 -14.12 16.79 6.05
C ALA A 84 -13.12 15.71 6.51
N HIS A 85 -13.59 14.63 7.13
CA HIS A 85 -12.75 13.52 7.62
C HIS A 85 -11.86 12.92 6.53
N PHE A 86 -12.37 12.84 5.30
CA PHE A 86 -11.62 12.38 4.14
C PHE A 86 -10.30 13.12 3.96
N ASP A 87 -10.33 14.46 4.00
CA ASP A 87 -9.13 15.27 3.74
C ASP A 87 -8.07 15.05 4.81
N TYR A 88 -8.46 14.92 6.07
CA TYR A 88 -7.53 14.65 7.18
C TYR A 88 -6.90 13.27 7.06
N VAL A 89 -7.68 12.24 6.76
CA VAL A 89 -7.18 10.87 6.64
C VAL A 89 -6.28 10.73 5.42
N ALA A 90 -6.70 11.23 4.26
CA ALA A 90 -5.93 11.16 3.02
C ALA A 90 -4.63 11.95 3.13
N GLY A 91 -4.68 13.19 3.61
CA GLY A 91 -3.51 14.03 3.79
C GLY A 91 -2.53 13.48 4.83
N GLY A 92 -3.05 12.99 5.95
CA GLY A 92 -2.25 12.37 7.00
C GLY A 92 -1.54 11.10 6.55
N ALA A 93 -2.23 10.23 5.82
CA ALA A 93 -1.64 9.02 5.27
C ALA A 93 -0.54 9.34 4.26
N ALA A 94 -0.79 10.24 3.31
CA ALA A 94 0.19 10.62 2.30
C ALA A 94 1.45 11.24 2.92
N SER A 95 1.27 12.21 3.80
CA SER A 95 2.38 12.87 4.49
C SER A 95 3.16 11.91 5.38
N GLY A 96 2.46 11.09 6.15
CA GLY A 96 3.08 10.12 7.06
C GLY A 96 3.87 9.04 6.35
N ILE A 97 3.34 8.48 5.28
CA ILE A 97 4.04 7.45 4.48
C ILE A 97 5.30 8.02 3.85
N SER A 98 5.23 9.23 3.28
CA SER A 98 6.41 9.92 2.74
C SER A 98 7.48 10.13 3.79
N SER A 99 7.09 10.57 4.99
CA SER A 99 8.03 10.78 6.10
C SER A 99 8.71 9.49 6.52
N VAL A 100 7.99 8.37 6.57
CA VAL A 100 8.55 7.07 6.94
C VAL A 100 9.66 6.66 5.98
N ALA A 101 9.46 6.83 4.68
CA ALA A 101 10.46 6.49 3.67
C ALA A 101 11.75 7.29 3.88
N LEU A 102 11.63 8.59 4.10
CA LEU A 102 12.79 9.48 4.30
C LEU A 102 13.49 9.21 5.64
N GLU A 103 12.74 8.99 6.71
CA GLU A 103 13.29 8.75 8.05
C GLU A 103 14.00 7.41 8.16
N THR A 104 13.51 6.39 7.47
CA THR A 104 14.03 5.02 7.57
C THR A 104 15.01 4.67 6.45
N ASN A 105 15.14 5.52 5.44
CA ASN A 105 15.98 5.28 4.26
C ASN A 105 15.64 3.96 3.57
N LEU A 106 14.35 3.64 3.50
CA LEU A 106 13.84 2.41 2.89
C LEU A 106 12.71 2.78 1.92
N PRO A 107 12.61 2.11 0.77
CA PRO A 107 11.45 2.31 -0.11
C PRO A 107 10.15 1.99 0.62
N VAL A 108 9.26 2.97 0.69
CA VAL A 108 7.92 2.80 1.25
C VAL A 108 6.93 3.27 0.19
N VAL A 109 6.22 2.33 -0.38
CA VAL A 109 5.35 2.55 -1.54
C VAL A 109 3.99 3.05 -1.09
N PHE A 110 3.52 4.12 -1.71
CA PHE A 110 2.21 4.70 -1.46
C PHE A 110 1.18 4.08 -2.41
N GLY A 111 0.46 3.08 -1.91
CA GLY A 111 -0.64 2.40 -2.62
C GLY A 111 -2.00 2.71 -1.99
N VAL A 112 -2.17 3.89 -1.40
CA VAL A 112 -3.44 4.33 -0.83
C VAL A 112 -4.20 5.11 -1.88
N ILE A 113 -5.29 4.53 -2.40
CA ILE A 113 -6.13 5.23 -3.37
C ILE A 113 -7.08 6.19 -2.65
N THR A 114 -7.29 7.35 -3.25
CA THR A 114 -8.22 8.36 -2.77
C THR A 114 -9.21 8.67 -3.89
N THR A 115 -10.49 8.48 -3.63
CA THR A 115 -11.52 8.63 -4.65
C THR A 115 -12.73 9.42 -4.14
N GLU A 116 -13.47 10.01 -5.07
CA GLU A 116 -14.72 10.70 -4.75
C GLU A 116 -15.87 9.72 -4.54
N THR A 117 -15.84 8.56 -5.23
CA THR A 117 -16.92 7.57 -5.21
C THR A 117 -16.38 6.16 -5.02
N ILE A 118 -17.24 5.24 -4.58
CA ILE A 118 -16.95 3.80 -4.48
C ILE A 118 -16.66 3.22 -5.87
N GLU A 119 -17.40 3.65 -6.88
CA GLU A 119 -17.23 3.20 -8.26
C GLU A 119 -15.83 3.50 -8.79
N GLN A 120 -15.30 4.69 -8.50
CA GLN A 120 -13.94 5.04 -8.85
C GLN A 120 -12.91 4.16 -8.13
N ALA A 121 -13.16 3.82 -6.86
CA ALA A 121 -12.28 2.91 -6.11
C ALA A 121 -12.27 1.51 -6.74
N ILE A 122 -13.43 0.98 -7.10
CA ILE A 122 -13.55 -0.31 -7.79
C ILE A 122 -12.79 -0.28 -9.12
N GLU A 123 -12.92 0.78 -9.90
CA GLU A 123 -12.23 0.94 -11.19
C GLU A 123 -10.71 0.87 -11.05
N ARG A 124 -10.16 1.40 -9.95
CA ARG A 124 -8.71 1.44 -9.70
C ARG A 124 -8.18 0.22 -8.97
N ALA A 125 -9.06 -0.67 -8.57
CA ALA A 125 -8.71 -1.90 -7.84
C ALA A 125 -8.84 -3.17 -8.71
N GLY A 126 -8.76 -3.05 -10.02
CA GLY A 126 -8.69 -4.19 -10.92
C GLY A 126 -9.79 -4.32 -11.96
N THR A 127 -10.53 -3.25 -12.21
CA THR A 127 -11.53 -3.24 -13.27
C THR A 127 -11.12 -2.30 -14.43
N LYS A 128 -11.78 -1.18 -14.59
CA LYS A 128 -11.65 -0.31 -15.76
C LYS A 128 -10.30 0.42 -15.84
N ALA A 129 -9.75 0.85 -14.72
CA ALA A 129 -8.53 1.66 -14.66
C ALA A 129 -7.30 0.89 -14.14
N GLY A 130 -7.24 -0.43 -14.35
CA GLY A 130 -6.17 -1.27 -13.87
C GLY A 130 -6.26 -1.57 -12.38
N ASN A 131 -5.14 -2.00 -11.79
CA ASN A 131 -5.06 -2.27 -10.36
C ASN A 131 -3.87 -1.51 -9.78
N LYS A 132 -4.14 -0.53 -8.92
CA LYS A 132 -3.10 0.32 -8.31
C LYS A 132 -2.24 -0.42 -7.28
N GLY A 133 -2.70 -1.56 -6.79
CA GLY A 133 -1.87 -2.44 -5.98
C GLY A 133 -0.84 -3.21 -6.80
N PHE A 134 -1.16 -3.54 -8.02
CA PHE A 134 -0.24 -4.16 -8.97
C PHE A 134 0.82 -3.17 -9.46
N GLU A 135 0.39 -1.97 -9.86
CA GLU A 135 1.25 -0.89 -10.37
C GLU A 135 2.23 -0.37 -9.32
#